data_946722785c5d19904d54e14e5d3d7c8e
#
_entry.id   946722785c5d19904d54e14e5d3d7c8e
#
_cell.length_a   1.000
_cell.length_b   1.000
_cell.length_c   1.000
_cell.angle_alpha   90.00
_cell.angle_beta   90.00
_cell.angle_gamma   90.00
#
_symmetry.space_group_name_H-M   'P 1'
#
loop_
_entity.id
_entity.type
_entity.pdbx_description
1 polymer ?
#
loop_
_entity_poly.entity_id
_entity_poly.type
_entity_poly.pdbx_seq_one_letter_code
_entity_poly.pdbx_strand_id
1 'polypeptide(L)'
;VLKSSIVFKEVTSMALETKIDYSKYTDCIRTIEAHTEGEYCRVAIDCPETKGNTMIERKHYLEEHYDYIRTMLMYEPRGHHDMFGAIITEPCNKEADFGVFFMDGGGYLNMCGHCTIGTVTAILEGGLMEMKEPETEVVLEAPAGIIRTVAKCKDGKVTGVTLTNVPAFVYKKDLHLNYKGKDVVYDICFGGSFFALVDTEKNFGFKVGPDTAGKLTEFSSFALNEINKTVEIQHPELDITTVDLVENYCTTDIDPKETCPDAKFALRNLVVFGNPDDPQLDRSPCGTGTSAKMSWLYDKGELNVGETFVYESFIGTKFIGHIADTAKVGDYDAVIPQVTGGAYLTGEATWFLDPDDAMGKGFVVPK
;
A
#
# COMPACT_ATOMS: atom_id res chain seq x y z
N VAL A 1 -16.37 21.34 -20.58
CA VAL A 1 -16.20 22.21 -19.43
C VAL A 1 -17.29 21.85 -18.44
N LEU A 2 -17.02 20.90 -17.56
CA LEU A 2 -17.92 20.54 -16.46
C LEU A 2 -17.73 21.58 -15.35
N LYS A 3 -18.76 22.38 -15.11
CA LYS A 3 -18.87 23.16 -13.87
C LYS A 3 -19.23 22.20 -12.75
N SER A 4 -18.26 21.75 -11.97
CA SER A 4 -18.54 21.12 -10.67
C SER A 4 -18.98 22.24 -9.71
N SER A 5 -20.29 22.39 -9.52
CA SER A 5 -20.81 23.25 -8.46
C SER A 5 -20.66 22.52 -7.13
N ILE A 6 -19.67 22.91 -6.34
CA ILE A 6 -19.58 22.49 -4.93
C ILE A 6 -20.80 23.09 -4.23
N VAL A 7 -21.74 22.24 -3.79
CA VAL A 7 -22.88 22.65 -3.00
C VAL A 7 -22.47 22.60 -1.52
N PHE A 8 -22.01 23.74 -1.01
CA PHE A 8 -21.99 23.94 0.44
C PHE A 8 -23.42 24.09 0.93
N LYS A 9 -23.94 23.13 1.70
CA LYS A 9 -25.20 23.30 2.41
C LYS A 9 -25.04 24.45 3.41
N GLU A 10 -25.70 25.58 3.12
CA GLU A 10 -25.88 26.72 4.01
C GLU A 10 -24.62 27.46 4.52
N VAL A 11 -23.81 27.96 3.60
CA VAL A 11 -22.94 29.11 3.92
C VAL A 11 -23.14 30.12 2.81
N THR A 12 -23.61 31.32 3.15
CA THR A 12 -23.54 32.50 2.29
C THR A 12 -22.08 32.89 2.12
N SER A 13 -21.34 32.17 1.32
CA SER A 13 -19.94 32.47 1.01
C SER A 13 -19.85 33.16 -0.33
N MET A 14 -19.07 34.22 -0.37
CA MET A 14 -18.62 34.82 -1.62
C MET A 14 -17.77 33.81 -2.34
N ALA A 15 -18.28 33.24 -3.46
CA ALA A 15 -17.48 32.36 -4.30
C ALA A 15 -16.39 33.19 -4.98
N LEU A 16 -15.14 32.94 -4.62
CA LEU A 16 -13.97 33.54 -5.29
C LEU A 16 -13.59 32.66 -6.46
N GLU A 17 -13.47 33.24 -7.65
CA GLU A 17 -12.94 32.55 -8.83
C GLU A 17 -11.43 32.76 -8.92
N THR A 18 -10.66 31.66 -9.04
CA THR A 18 -9.24 31.73 -9.33
C THR A 18 -9.02 31.85 -10.85
N LYS A 19 -8.02 32.65 -11.25
CA LYS A 19 -7.63 32.86 -12.65
C LYS A 19 -6.15 32.54 -12.81
N ILE A 20 -5.79 31.28 -12.52
CA ILE A 20 -4.42 30.82 -12.70
C ILE A 20 -4.13 30.65 -14.18
N ASP A 21 -3.06 31.26 -14.65
CA ASP A 21 -2.57 31.12 -16.01
C ASP A 21 -1.60 29.94 -16.08
N TYR A 22 -2.11 28.78 -16.50
CA TYR A 22 -1.34 27.51 -16.57
C TYR A 22 -0.17 27.58 -17.55
N SER A 23 -0.17 28.50 -18.52
CA SER A 23 0.92 28.63 -19.49
C SER A 23 2.24 29.13 -18.91
N LYS A 24 2.22 29.58 -17.65
CA LYS A 24 3.41 30.03 -16.92
C LYS A 24 4.20 28.91 -16.24
N TYR A 25 3.65 27.70 -16.19
CA TYR A 25 4.24 26.56 -15.51
C TYR A 25 4.80 25.59 -16.55
N THR A 26 5.92 24.95 -16.21
CA THR A 26 6.56 23.93 -17.05
C THR A 26 5.66 22.70 -17.18
N ASP A 27 5.06 22.29 -16.03
CA ASP A 27 4.13 21.17 -15.94
C ASP A 27 2.97 21.48 -15.00
N CYS A 28 1.83 20.85 -15.29
CA CYS A 28 0.64 20.85 -14.46
C CYS A 28 0.12 19.42 -14.35
N ILE A 29 0.17 18.83 -13.17
CA ILE A 29 -0.24 17.44 -12.93
C ILE A 29 -1.49 17.43 -12.06
N ARG A 30 -2.55 16.80 -12.57
CA ARG A 30 -3.79 16.62 -11.80
C ARG A 30 -3.72 15.33 -11.00
N THR A 31 -4.23 15.40 -9.78
CA THR A 31 -4.28 14.25 -8.89
C THR A 31 -5.64 14.14 -8.20
N ILE A 32 -6.03 12.91 -7.90
CA ILE A 32 -7.10 12.59 -6.96
C ILE A 32 -6.40 12.15 -5.67
N GLU A 33 -6.69 12.86 -4.59
CA GLU A 33 -6.12 12.59 -3.27
C GLU A 33 -7.01 11.59 -2.53
N ALA A 34 -6.41 10.53 -2.01
CA ALA A 34 -7.09 9.49 -1.26
C ALA A 34 -6.25 9.01 -0.07
N HIS A 35 -6.88 8.26 0.82
CA HIS A 35 -6.18 7.37 1.73
C HIS A 35 -6.85 6.00 1.75
N THR A 36 -6.07 4.95 1.94
CA THR A 36 -6.54 3.59 2.15
C THR A 36 -6.29 3.22 3.59
N GLU A 37 -7.35 3.15 4.39
CA GLU A 37 -7.27 2.82 5.82
C GLU A 37 -6.21 3.65 6.58
N GLY A 38 -6.09 4.94 6.22
CA GLY A 38 -5.16 5.88 6.83
C GLY A 38 -3.84 6.06 6.10
N GLU A 39 -3.44 5.14 5.20
CA GLU A 39 -2.23 5.30 4.41
C GLU A 39 -2.49 6.11 3.14
N TYR A 40 -1.63 7.07 2.86
CA TYR A 40 -1.78 7.96 1.70
C TYR A 40 -1.78 7.23 0.37
N CYS A 41 -2.60 7.72 -0.57
CA CYS A 41 -2.59 7.31 -1.96
C CYS A 41 -2.92 8.52 -2.85
N ARG A 42 -1.91 9.25 -3.31
CA ARG A 42 -2.04 10.30 -4.30
C ARG A 42 -2.08 9.69 -5.69
N VAL A 43 -3.20 9.80 -6.38
CA VAL A 43 -3.39 9.20 -7.71
C VAL A 43 -3.26 10.27 -8.79
N ALA A 44 -2.11 10.30 -9.47
CA ALA A 44 -1.89 11.15 -10.63
C ALA A 44 -2.67 10.59 -11.83
N ILE A 45 -3.52 11.43 -12.43
CA ILE A 45 -4.35 11.09 -13.59
C ILE A 45 -3.78 11.63 -14.89
N ASP A 46 -2.70 12.39 -14.83
CA ASP A 46 -1.90 12.81 -16.00
C ASP A 46 -0.57 12.05 -15.96
N CYS A 47 -0.29 11.31 -17.01
CA CYS A 47 0.97 10.58 -17.18
C CYS A 47 1.64 11.09 -18.47
N PRO A 48 2.95 11.37 -18.45
CA PRO A 48 3.68 11.64 -19.68
C PRO A 48 3.69 10.41 -20.58
N GLU A 49 3.88 10.62 -21.88
CA GLU A 49 4.06 9.51 -22.82
C GLU A 49 5.28 8.68 -22.43
N THR A 50 5.06 7.41 -22.14
CA THR A 50 6.11 6.45 -21.78
C THR A 50 6.37 5.50 -22.95
N LYS A 51 7.65 5.08 -23.13
CA LYS A 51 8.06 4.14 -24.19
C LYS A 51 8.36 2.78 -23.60
N GLY A 52 7.92 1.73 -24.30
CA GLY A 52 8.13 0.34 -23.92
C GLY A 52 6.93 -0.53 -24.28
N ASN A 53 7.19 -1.84 -24.45
CA ASN A 53 6.18 -2.85 -24.78
C ASN A 53 5.61 -3.53 -23.52
N THR A 54 6.26 -3.35 -22.37
CA THR A 54 5.88 -3.88 -21.08
C THR A 54 5.81 -2.76 -20.05
N MET A 55 5.04 -2.97 -18.96
CA MET A 55 4.97 -1.98 -17.87
C MET A 55 6.33 -1.80 -17.17
N ILE A 56 7.18 -2.82 -17.12
CA ILE A 56 8.54 -2.71 -16.59
C ILE A 56 9.39 -1.78 -17.45
N GLU A 57 9.38 -1.94 -18.78
CA GLU A 57 10.12 -1.06 -19.70
C GLU A 57 9.64 0.38 -19.59
N ARG A 58 8.31 0.60 -19.53
CA ARG A 58 7.71 1.94 -19.34
C ARG A 58 8.05 2.55 -17.99
N LYS A 59 8.11 1.73 -16.92
CA LYS A 59 8.58 2.18 -15.60
C LYS A 59 10.01 2.70 -15.66
N HIS A 60 10.93 1.95 -16.27
CA HIS A 60 12.32 2.38 -16.43
C HIS A 60 12.43 3.66 -17.28
N TYR A 61 11.60 3.79 -18.33
CA TYR A 61 11.55 5.02 -19.12
C TYR A 61 11.07 6.22 -18.29
N LEU A 62 10.07 6.01 -17.42
CA LEU A 62 9.56 7.03 -16.50
C LEU A 62 10.64 7.44 -15.47
N GLU A 63 11.34 6.46 -14.89
CA GLU A 63 12.47 6.67 -13.96
C GLU A 63 13.58 7.49 -14.60
N GLU A 64 13.97 7.17 -15.84
CA GLU A 64 15.08 7.83 -16.53
C GLU A 64 14.73 9.26 -16.98
N HIS A 65 13.49 9.52 -17.40
CA HIS A 65 13.14 10.75 -18.11
C HIS A 65 12.22 11.68 -17.33
N TYR A 66 11.43 11.14 -16.39
CA TYR A 66 10.35 11.86 -15.72
C TYR A 66 10.30 11.63 -14.19
N ASP A 67 11.39 11.15 -13.56
CA ASP A 67 11.40 10.91 -12.11
C ASP A 67 11.09 12.17 -11.27
N TYR A 68 11.30 13.35 -11.85
CA TYR A 68 10.90 14.60 -11.21
C TYR A 68 9.39 14.68 -10.89
N ILE A 69 8.54 13.96 -11.59
CA ILE A 69 7.09 13.87 -11.30
C ILE A 69 6.90 13.18 -9.95
N ARG A 70 7.57 12.05 -9.73
CA ARG A 70 7.54 11.36 -8.45
C ARG A 70 8.06 12.24 -7.33
N THR A 71 9.26 12.80 -7.48
CA THR A 71 9.85 13.63 -6.43
C THR A 71 9.01 14.88 -6.14
N MET A 72 8.46 15.52 -7.18
CA MET A 72 7.54 16.66 -7.04
C MET A 72 6.27 16.30 -6.26
N LEU A 73 5.72 15.10 -6.45
CA LEU A 73 4.47 14.69 -5.82
C LEU A 73 4.66 14.00 -4.46
N MET A 74 5.79 13.31 -4.25
CA MET A 74 6.04 12.54 -3.03
C MET A 74 6.86 13.29 -1.99
N TYR A 75 7.74 14.21 -2.41
CA TYR A 75 8.60 14.97 -1.50
C TYR A 75 7.93 16.27 -1.03
N GLU A 76 8.50 16.87 0.00
CA GLU A 76 8.13 18.22 0.42
C GLU A 76 8.43 19.23 -0.71
N PRO A 77 7.65 20.30 -0.85
CA PRO A 77 6.59 20.75 0.03
C PRO A 77 5.18 20.19 -0.31
N ARG A 78 5.05 19.30 -1.31
CA ARG A 78 3.76 18.79 -1.77
C ARG A 78 3.38 17.44 -1.17
N GLY A 79 4.39 16.65 -0.78
CA GLY A 79 4.25 15.38 -0.08
C GLY A 79 4.91 15.42 1.30
N HIS A 80 5.25 14.28 1.81
CA HIS A 80 5.97 14.09 3.07
C HIS A 80 6.78 12.79 3.02
N HIS A 81 7.60 12.54 4.05
CA HIS A 81 8.51 11.39 4.12
C HIS A 81 7.85 10.04 3.80
N ASP A 82 6.66 9.79 4.32
CA ASP A 82 5.94 8.52 4.18
C ASP A 82 4.85 8.59 3.07
N MET A 83 5.03 9.44 2.06
CA MET A 83 4.04 9.63 1.01
C MET A 83 4.05 8.48 0.02
N PHE A 84 2.84 8.00 -0.33
CA PHE A 84 2.61 7.04 -1.40
C PHE A 84 1.72 7.62 -2.50
N GLY A 85 1.88 7.10 -3.70
CA GLY A 85 1.04 7.49 -4.83
C GLY A 85 1.03 6.47 -5.96
N ALA A 86 0.22 6.79 -6.95
CA ALA A 86 0.09 6.04 -8.19
C ALA A 86 0.01 7.01 -9.37
N ILE A 87 0.48 6.57 -10.53
CA ILE A 87 0.28 7.25 -11.81
C ILE A 87 -0.53 6.32 -12.70
N ILE A 88 -1.72 6.76 -13.13
CA ILE A 88 -2.56 6.01 -14.07
C ILE A 88 -2.06 6.26 -15.50
N THR A 89 -1.98 5.21 -16.30
CA THR A 89 -1.54 5.25 -17.71
C THR A 89 -2.32 4.25 -18.56
N GLU A 90 -2.07 4.23 -19.87
CA GLU A 90 -2.56 3.19 -20.75
C GLU A 90 -1.87 1.86 -20.44
N PRO A 91 -2.59 0.74 -20.38
CA PRO A 91 -2.00 -0.57 -20.15
C PRO A 91 -1.25 -1.08 -21.39
N CYS A 92 -0.31 -2.01 -21.19
CA CYS A 92 0.30 -2.79 -22.28
C CYS A 92 -0.54 -4.05 -22.61
N ASN A 93 -1.18 -4.63 -21.62
CA ASN A 93 -2.03 -5.80 -21.76
C ASN A 93 -3.49 -5.39 -21.99
N LYS A 94 -4.11 -5.97 -23.03
CA LYS A 94 -5.52 -5.69 -23.40
C LYS A 94 -6.55 -6.21 -22.40
N GLU A 95 -6.14 -7.04 -21.45
CA GLU A 95 -7.02 -7.52 -20.38
C GLU A 95 -7.19 -6.48 -19.26
N ALA A 96 -6.29 -5.50 -19.17
CA ALA A 96 -6.34 -4.46 -18.17
C ALA A 96 -7.15 -3.24 -18.65
N ASP A 97 -7.88 -2.66 -17.72
CA ASP A 97 -8.60 -1.40 -17.95
C ASP A 97 -7.64 -0.20 -17.91
N PHE A 98 -6.66 -0.25 -17.00
CA PHE A 98 -5.65 0.80 -16.79
C PHE A 98 -4.27 0.19 -16.50
N GLY A 99 -3.22 0.87 -16.98
CA GLY A 99 -1.87 0.71 -16.48
C GLY A 99 -1.66 1.56 -15.22
N VAL A 100 -0.79 1.12 -14.31
CA VAL A 100 -0.49 1.86 -13.08
C VAL A 100 0.99 1.72 -12.71
N PHE A 101 1.61 2.84 -12.31
CA PHE A 101 2.92 2.89 -11.66
C PHE A 101 2.72 3.34 -10.24
N PHE A 102 3.04 2.50 -9.27
CA PHE A 102 3.06 2.90 -7.87
C PHE A 102 4.39 3.56 -7.53
N MET A 103 4.35 4.54 -6.62
CA MET A 103 5.52 5.32 -6.22
C MET A 103 5.48 5.70 -4.74
N ASP A 104 6.65 5.89 -4.17
CA ASP A 104 6.86 6.44 -2.83
C ASP A 104 8.05 7.41 -2.81
N GLY A 105 8.48 7.80 -1.63
CA GLY A 105 9.67 8.62 -1.45
C GLY A 105 10.96 7.94 -1.94
N GLY A 106 11.03 6.62 -1.90
CA GLY A 106 12.21 5.84 -2.30
C GLY A 106 12.32 5.54 -3.79
N GLY A 107 11.20 5.46 -4.52
CA GLY A 107 11.22 5.10 -5.93
C GLY A 107 9.88 4.66 -6.49
N TYR A 108 9.94 3.90 -7.59
CA TYR A 108 8.77 3.26 -8.19
C TYR A 108 8.68 1.81 -7.77
N LEU A 109 7.49 1.41 -7.31
CA LEU A 109 7.19 0.07 -6.81
C LEU A 109 6.61 -0.81 -7.92
N ASN A 110 6.93 -2.08 -7.89
CA ASN A 110 6.37 -3.04 -8.85
C ASN A 110 4.91 -3.38 -8.53
N MET A 111 4.52 -3.33 -7.27
CA MET A 111 3.16 -3.57 -6.77
C MET A 111 2.97 -2.87 -5.42
N CYS A 112 1.74 -2.41 -5.15
CA CYS A 112 1.37 -1.82 -3.86
C CYS A 112 -0.10 -2.10 -3.54
N GLY A 113 -0.35 -2.83 -2.44
CA GLY A 113 -1.71 -3.28 -2.09
C GLY A 113 -2.64 -2.14 -1.70
N HIS A 114 -2.23 -1.26 -0.78
CA HIS A 114 -3.08 -0.15 -0.34
C HIS A 114 -3.28 0.90 -1.46
N CYS A 115 -2.24 1.20 -2.26
CA CYS A 115 -2.41 2.08 -3.42
C CYS A 115 -3.30 1.46 -4.50
N THR A 116 -3.34 0.14 -4.67
CA THR A 116 -4.30 -0.54 -5.55
C THR A 116 -5.73 -0.23 -5.11
N ILE A 117 -6.04 -0.38 -3.83
CA ILE A 117 -7.36 -0.09 -3.25
C ILE A 117 -7.71 1.40 -3.45
N GLY A 118 -6.78 2.30 -3.13
CA GLY A 118 -6.95 3.75 -3.30
C GLY A 118 -7.14 4.16 -4.76
N THR A 119 -6.34 3.59 -5.67
CA THR A 119 -6.42 3.87 -7.12
C THR A 119 -7.75 3.40 -7.71
N VAL A 120 -8.22 2.20 -7.38
CA VAL A 120 -9.52 1.68 -7.84
C VAL A 120 -10.66 2.57 -7.33
N THR A 121 -10.60 2.97 -6.07
CA THR A 121 -11.59 3.91 -5.52
C THR A 121 -11.56 5.25 -6.26
N ALA A 122 -10.36 5.80 -6.54
CA ALA A 122 -10.19 7.04 -7.27
C ALA A 122 -10.69 6.94 -8.73
N ILE A 123 -10.45 5.82 -9.42
CA ILE A 123 -10.95 5.56 -10.78
C ILE A 123 -12.49 5.60 -10.80
N LEU A 124 -13.13 4.88 -9.89
CA LEU A 124 -14.59 4.73 -9.90
C LEU A 124 -15.30 5.99 -9.38
N GLU A 125 -14.91 6.51 -8.22
CA GLU A 125 -15.55 7.71 -7.66
C GLU A 125 -15.14 9.00 -8.40
N GLY A 126 -13.96 9.03 -9.02
CA GLY A 126 -13.51 10.11 -9.89
C GLY A 126 -14.16 10.07 -11.28
N GLY A 127 -14.94 9.03 -11.60
CA GLY A 127 -15.67 8.91 -12.88
C GLY A 127 -14.77 8.61 -14.09
N LEU A 128 -13.57 8.05 -13.88
CA LEU A 128 -12.68 7.63 -14.96
C LEU A 128 -13.15 6.32 -15.61
N MET A 129 -13.94 5.53 -14.88
CA MET A 129 -14.63 4.34 -15.35
C MET A 129 -16.06 4.33 -14.81
N GLU A 130 -17.00 3.74 -15.53
CA GLU A 130 -18.40 3.61 -15.10
C GLU A 130 -18.50 2.66 -13.89
N MET A 131 -19.04 3.15 -12.78
CA MET A 131 -19.32 2.36 -11.59
C MET A 131 -20.59 1.56 -11.78
N LYS A 132 -20.57 0.27 -11.48
CA LYS A 132 -21.71 -0.63 -11.47
C LYS A 132 -21.98 -1.10 -10.04
N GLU A 133 -23.27 -1.15 -9.68
CA GLU A 133 -23.71 -1.68 -8.39
C GLU A 133 -24.33 -3.07 -8.55
N PRO A 134 -24.15 -3.99 -7.62
CA PRO A 134 -23.45 -3.82 -6.32
C PRO A 134 -21.93 -3.99 -6.40
N GLU A 135 -21.37 -4.40 -7.53
CA GLU A 135 -19.95 -4.69 -7.70
C GLU A 135 -19.44 -4.21 -9.06
N THR A 136 -18.21 -3.71 -9.08
CA THR A 136 -17.47 -3.32 -10.28
C THR A 136 -16.11 -4.02 -10.27
N GLU A 137 -15.83 -4.80 -11.29
CA GLU A 137 -14.49 -5.34 -11.53
C GLU A 137 -13.62 -4.26 -12.19
N VAL A 138 -12.41 -4.07 -11.68
CA VAL A 138 -11.39 -3.18 -12.28
C VAL A 138 -10.10 -3.97 -12.37
N VAL A 139 -9.54 -4.06 -13.57
CA VAL A 139 -8.30 -4.78 -13.83
C VAL A 139 -7.20 -3.76 -14.10
N LEU A 140 -6.17 -3.77 -13.26
CA LEU A 140 -4.98 -2.93 -13.41
C LEU A 140 -3.80 -3.76 -13.94
N GLU A 141 -2.92 -3.12 -14.70
CA GLU A 141 -1.62 -3.68 -15.05
C GLU A 141 -0.52 -2.85 -14.40
N ALA A 142 0.20 -3.48 -13.47
CA ALA A 142 1.39 -2.92 -12.83
C ALA A 142 2.67 -3.55 -13.40
N PRO A 143 3.88 -3.05 -13.08
CA PRO A 143 5.12 -3.71 -13.44
C PRO A 143 5.21 -5.18 -13.01
N ALA A 144 4.62 -5.55 -11.88
CA ALA A 144 4.54 -6.95 -11.40
C ALA A 144 3.53 -7.81 -12.17
N GLY A 145 2.68 -7.23 -13.03
CA GLY A 145 1.66 -7.94 -13.83
C GLY A 145 0.24 -7.47 -13.57
N ILE A 146 -0.72 -8.34 -13.91
CA ILE A 146 -2.16 -8.06 -13.81
C ILE A 146 -2.62 -8.13 -12.35
N ILE A 147 -3.35 -7.11 -11.94
CA ILE A 147 -3.99 -7.02 -10.62
C ILE A 147 -5.50 -7.00 -10.84
N ARG A 148 -6.18 -8.07 -10.44
CA ARG A 148 -7.64 -8.15 -10.52
C ARG A 148 -8.25 -7.71 -9.20
N THR A 149 -9.17 -6.76 -9.29
CA THR A 149 -9.86 -6.22 -8.12
C THR A 149 -11.38 -6.28 -8.33
N VAL A 150 -12.09 -6.35 -7.21
CA VAL A 150 -13.55 -6.21 -7.16
C VAL A 150 -13.89 -5.13 -6.16
N ALA A 151 -14.47 -4.05 -6.63
CA ALA A 151 -14.98 -2.96 -5.79
C ALA A 151 -16.45 -3.21 -5.46
N LYS A 152 -16.79 -3.25 -4.18
CA LYS A 152 -18.17 -3.21 -3.71
C LYS A 152 -18.67 -1.78 -3.77
N CYS A 153 -19.80 -1.58 -4.44
CA CYS A 153 -20.35 -0.26 -4.73
C CYS A 153 -21.78 -0.14 -4.22
N LYS A 154 -22.09 1.00 -3.60
CA LYS A 154 -23.41 1.30 -3.10
C LYS A 154 -23.66 2.81 -3.08
N ASP A 155 -24.80 3.23 -3.61
CA ASP A 155 -25.24 4.64 -3.63
C ASP A 155 -24.20 5.58 -4.26
N GLY A 156 -23.53 5.12 -5.34
CA GLY A 156 -22.50 5.87 -6.04
C GLY A 156 -21.15 5.99 -5.29
N LYS A 157 -20.91 5.13 -4.31
CA LYS A 157 -19.70 5.07 -3.49
C LYS A 157 -19.06 3.69 -3.52
N VAL A 158 -17.73 3.65 -3.48
CA VAL A 158 -16.97 2.43 -3.22
C VAL A 158 -16.97 2.17 -1.72
N THR A 159 -17.47 1.02 -1.29
CA THR A 159 -17.56 0.64 0.13
C THR A 159 -16.46 -0.31 0.56
N GLY A 160 -15.67 -0.82 -0.38
CA GLY A 160 -14.50 -1.66 -0.16
C GLY A 160 -13.99 -2.22 -1.47
N VAL A 161 -12.69 -2.42 -1.55
CA VAL A 161 -12.03 -3.04 -2.70
C VAL A 161 -11.30 -4.29 -2.24
N THR A 162 -11.60 -5.41 -2.91
CA THR A 162 -10.91 -6.69 -2.71
C THR A 162 -9.90 -6.89 -3.82
N LEU A 163 -8.68 -7.20 -3.46
CA LEU A 163 -7.63 -7.64 -4.38
C LEU A 163 -7.21 -9.07 -4.04
N THR A 164 -6.93 -9.88 -5.06
CA THR A 164 -6.26 -11.18 -4.92
C THR A 164 -4.77 -10.94 -5.10
N ASN A 165 -4.00 -11.27 -4.06
CA ASN A 165 -2.56 -11.07 -4.05
C ASN A 165 -1.82 -12.32 -4.56
N VAL A 166 -0.50 -12.20 -4.75
CA VAL A 166 0.39 -13.30 -5.10
C VAL A 166 0.37 -14.39 -4.02
N PRO A 167 0.71 -15.64 -4.35
CA PRO A 167 0.79 -16.71 -3.36
C PRO A 167 1.71 -16.35 -2.21
N ALA A 168 1.22 -16.54 -0.98
CA ALA A 168 1.93 -16.24 0.26
C ALA A 168 2.33 -17.52 0.98
N PHE A 169 3.55 -17.55 1.55
CA PHE A 169 4.09 -18.75 2.21
C PHE A 169 4.99 -18.42 3.39
N VAL A 170 5.14 -19.40 4.30
CA VAL A 170 6.11 -19.32 5.39
C VAL A 170 7.47 -19.79 4.88
N TYR A 171 8.48 -18.93 5.00
CA TYR A 171 9.83 -19.19 4.49
C TYR A 171 10.75 -19.84 5.55
N LYS A 172 10.86 -19.21 6.72
CA LYS A 172 11.65 -19.72 7.87
C LYS A 172 10.91 -19.47 9.16
N LYS A 173 11.06 -20.37 10.12
CA LYS A 173 10.37 -20.29 11.43
C LYS A 173 11.35 -20.32 12.59
N ASP A 174 10.91 -19.79 13.73
CA ASP A 174 11.59 -19.87 15.03
C ASP A 174 13.03 -19.33 14.94
N LEU A 175 13.23 -18.22 14.22
CA LEU A 175 14.51 -17.55 14.16
C LEU A 175 14.72 -16.64 15.38
N HIS A 176 15.97 -16.45 15.76
CA HIS A 176 16.35 -15.70 16.95
C HIS A 176 17.21 -14.49 16.61
N LEU A 177 16.94 -13.37 17.28
CA LEU A 177 17.65 -12.11 17.15
C LEU A 177 17.94 -11.53 18.53
N ASN A 178 19.19 -11.16 18.81
CA ASN A 178 19.52 -10.48 20.09
C ASN A 178 19.33 -8.96 19.94
N TYR A 179 18.32 -8.43 20.60
CA TYR A 179 18.06 -7.00 20.66
C TYR A 179 18.27 -6.46 22.07
N LYS A 180 19.30 -5.65 22.28
CA LYS A 180 19.64 -5.05 23.60
C LYS A 180 19.73 -6.07 24.75
N GLY A 181 20.31 -7.25 24.45
CA GLY A 181 20.47 -8.35 25.42
C GLY A 181 19.24 -9.22 25.59
N LYS A 182 18.17 -8.98 24.87
CA LYS A 182 16.95 -9.78 24.85
C LYS A 182 16.92 -10.68 23.62
N ASP A 183 16.59 -11.94 23.81
CA ASP A 183 16.33 -12.88 22.71
C ASP A 183 14.93 -12.63 22.16
N VAL A 184 14.83 -12.25 20.89
CA VAL A 184 13.59 -11.97 20.16
C VAL A 184 13.37 -13.08 19.14
N VAL A 185 12.23 -13.74 19.23
CA VAL A 185 11.84 -14.81 18.31
C VAL A 185 10.97 -14.24 17.20
N TYR A 186 11.25 -14.62 15.94
CA TYR A 186 10.52 -14.17 14.77
C TYR A 186 10.44 -15.25 13.69
N ASP A 187 9.48 -15.10 12.80
CA ASP A 187 9.31 -15.93 11.62
C ASP A 187 9.48 -15.08 10.34
N ILE A 188 9.93 -15.68 9.24
CA ILE A 188 10.00 -15.01 7.94
C ILE A 188 8.94 -15.60 7.03
N CYS A 189 8.04 -14.72 6.52
CA CYS A 189 6.98 -15.07 5.59
C CYS A 189 7.02 -14.18 4.35
N PHE A 190 6.52 -14.69 3.23
CA PHE A 190 6.37 -13.98 1.97
C PHE A 190 4.89 -13.69 1.70
N GLY A 191 4.58 -12.44 1.34
CA GLY A 191 3.21 -12.02 0.96
C GLY A 191 3.22 -11.01 -0.19
N GLY A 192 4.28 -11.08 -1.04
CA GLY A 192 4.59 -10.10 -2.09
C GLY A 192 5.94 -9.42 -1.86
N SER A 193 6.39 -9.38 -0.61
CA SER A 193 7.74 -9.13 -0.13
C SER A 193 8.01 -10.07 1.05
N PHE A 194 9.26 -10.21 1.49
CA PHE A 194 9.59 -10.92 2.72
C PHE A 194 9.40 -10.03 3.94
N PHE A 195 8.71 -10.58 4.92
CA PHE A 195 8.41 -9.97 6.21
C PHE A 195 9.05 -10.75 7.36
N ALA A 196 9.64 -10.06 8.31
CA ALA A 196 9.91 -10.62 9.63
C ALA A 196 8.68 -10.38 10.51
N LEU A 197 7.99 -11.45 10.92
CA LEU A 197 6.81 -11.40 11.77
C LEU A 197 7.21 -11.52 13.24
N VAL A 198 6.88 -10.52 14.05
CA VAL A 198 7.28 -10.41 15.47
C VAL A 198 6.07 -10.24 16.36
N ASP A 199 5.82 -11.21 17.24
CA ASP A 199 4.80 -11.15 18.28
C ASP A 199 5.28 -10.23 19.41
N THR A 200 4.68 -9.05 19.56
CA THR A 200 5.14 -8.06 20.52
C THR A 200 4.78 -8.40 21.96
N GLU A 201 3.66 -9.10 22.18
CA GLU A 201 3.26 -9.53 23.51
C GLU A 201 4.20 -10.60 24.04
N LYS A 202 4.56 -11.60 23.22
CA LYS A 202 5.52 -12.64 23.62
C LYS A 202 6.94 -12.10 23.80
N ASN A 203 7.38 -11.28 22.84
CA ASN A 203 8.75 -10.79 22.83
C ASN A 203 8.95 -9.61 23.80
N PHE A 204 8.01 -8.69 23.92
CA PHE A 204 8.23 -7.44 24.66
C PHE A 204 7.26 -7.21 25.81
N GLY A 205 6.14 -7.96 25.86
CA GLY A 205 5.14 -7.84 26.92
C GLY A 205 4.23 -6.63 26.80
N PHE A 206 4.11 -6.05 25.58
CA PHE A 206 3.19 -4.95 25.30
C PHE A 206 2.50 -5.11 23.93
N LYS A 207 1.35 -4.47 23.78
CA LYS A 207 0.56 -4.46 22.56
C LYS A 207 1.04 -3.35 21.60
N VAL A 208 0.78 -3.56 20.31
CA VAL A 208 0.96 -2.57 19.26
C VAL A 208 -0.05 -1.43 19.44
N GLY A 209 0.42 -0.19 19.33
CA GLY A 209 -0.41 1.02 19.39
C GLY A 209 0.39 2.29 19.10
N PRO A 210 -0.27 3.46 19.01
CA PRO A 210 0.40 4.72 18.72
C PRO A 210 1.50 5.08 19.75
N ASP A 211 1.32 4.72 21.01
CA ASP A 211 2.25 4.97 22.12
C ASP A 211 3.48 4.06 22.08
N THR A 212 3.41 2.93 21.38
CA THR A 212 4.51 1.97 21.23
C THR A 212 5.18 2.06 19.86
N ALA A 213 4.61 2.81 18.91
CA ALA A 213 5.10 2.90 17.53
C ALA A 213 6.58 3.28 17.45
N GLY A 214 7.03 4.31 18.15
CA GLY A 214 8.44 4.72 18.12
C GLY A 214 9.42 3.64 18.61
N LYS A 215 9.03 2.87 19.65
CA LYS A 215 9.86 1.74 20.14
C LYS A 215 9.94 0.61 19.13
N LEU A 216 8.81 0.33 18.45
CA LEU A 216 8.74 -0.71 17.43
C LEU A 216 9.47 -0.29 16.17
N THR A 217 9.45 0.99 15.81
CA THR A 217 10.26 1.54 14.70
C THR A 217 11.75 1.34 14.96
N GLU A 218 12.24 1.74 16.15
CA GLU A 218 13.64 1.55 16.55
C GLU A 218 14.05 0.07 16.50
N PHE A 219 13.22 -0.82 17.06
CA PHE A 219 13.46 -2.25 17.00
C PHE A 219 13.47 -2.78 15.57
N SER A 220 12.51 -2.40 14.75
CA SER A 220 12.35 -2.89 13.38
C SER A 220 13.50 -2.47 12.48
N SER A 221 13.99 -1.23 12.61
CA SER A 221 15.19 -0.75 11.89
C SER A 221 16.42 -1.59 12.24
N PHE A 222 16.62 -1.88 13.52
CA PHE A 222 17.68 -2.77 13.96
C PHE A 222 17.48 -4.18 13.40
N ALA A 223 16.26 -4.73 13.46
CA ALA A 223 15.95 -6.08 13.00
C ALA A 223 16.19 -6.24 11.49
N LEU A 224 15.73 -5.30 10.65
CA LEU A 224 15.97 -5.33 9.21
C LEU A 224 17.47 -5.38 8.89
N ASN A 225 18.25 -4.54 9.55
CA ASN A 225 19.69 -4.48 9.35
C ASN A 225 20.40 -5.80 9.76
N GLU A 226 20.03 -6.38 10.89
CA GLU A 226 20.66 -7.61 11.39
C GLU A 226 20.18 -8.88 10.66
N ILE A 227 18.90 -8.97 10.34
CA ILE A 227 18.34 -10.11 9.59
C ILE A 227 19.00 -10.20 8.21
N ASN A 228 19.08 -9.10 7.47
CA ASN A 228 19.67 -9.09 6.13
C ASN A 228 21.20 -9.35 6.12
N LYS A 229 21.88 -9.21 7.27
CA LYS A 229 23.31 -9.58 7.41
C LYS A 229 23.51 -11.06 7.78
N THR A 230 22.54 -11.64 8.50
CA THR A 230 22.74 -12.93 9.18
C THR A 230 21.90 -14.07 8.59
N VAL A 231 20.83 -13.76 7.87
CA VAL A 231 19.93 -14.75 7.29
C VAL A 231 20.01 -14.65 5.77
N GLU A 232 20.38 -15.76 5.14
CA GLU A 232 20.32 -15.88 3.69
C GLU A 232 18.87 -16.01 3.24
N ILE A 233 18.45 -15.09 2.38
CA ILE A 233 17.12 -15.00 1.80
C ILE A 233 17.22 -15.24 0.30
N GLN A 234 16.37 -16.11 -0.24
CA GLN A 234 16.22 -16.32 -1.68
C GLN A 234 14.79 -16.81 -1.96
N HIS A 235 14.05 -16.01 -2.72
CA HIS A 235 12.74 -16.46 -3.21
C HIS A 235 12.94 -17.61 -4.22
N PRO A 236 12.12 -18.66 -4.17
CA PRO A 236 12.33 -19.84 -5.04
C PRO A 236 12.25 -19.56 -6.54
N GLU A 237 11.47 -18.54 -6.94
CA GLU A 237 11.13 -18.28 -8.35
C GLU A 237 11.45 -16.86 -8.79
N LEU A 238 11.70 -15.94 -7.86
CA LEU A 238 11.92 -14.51 -8.12
C LEU A 238 13.31 -14.08 -7.64
N ASP A 239 13.85 -13.02 -8.22
CA ASP A 239 15.11 -12.41 -7.78
C ASP A 239 14.85 -11.46 -6.58
N ILE A 240 14.44 -12.05 -5.45
CA ILE A 240 14.21 -11.34 -4.18
C ILE A 240 15.06 -12.00 -3.11
N THR A 241 15.97 -11.23 -2.54
CA THR A 241 17.06 -11.72 -1.67
C THR A 241 17.14 -10.98 -0.33
N THR A 242 16.14 -10.16 0.01
CA THR A 242 16.11 -9.37 1.23
C THR A 242 14.79 -9.51 1.98
N VAL A 243 14.83 -9.31 3.30
CA VAL A 243 13.65 -8.98 4.11
C VAL A 243 13.50 -7.47 4.08
N ASP A 244 12.38 -6.99 3.57
CA ASP A 244 12.16 -5.56 3.35
C ASP A 244 11.32 -4.91 4.43
N LEU A 245 10.56 -5.71 5.21
CA LEU A 245 9.59 -5.21 6.18
C LEU A 245 9.62 -6.03 7.48
N VAL A 246 9.37 -5.34 8.60
CA VAL A 246 9.08 -5.97 9.90
C VAL A 246 7.61 -5.75 10.23
N GLU A 247 6.87 -6.83 10.40
CA GLU A 247 5.49 -6.82 10.86
C GLU A 247 5.45 -7.15 12.35
N ASN A 248 5.26 -6.12 13.16
CA ASN A 248 5.02 -6.25 14.59
C ASN A 248 3.53 -6.50 14.83
N TYR A 249 3.16 -7.60 15.47
CA TYR A 249 1.76 -7.92 15.69
C TYR A 249 1.45 -8.31 17.12
N CYS A 250 0.18 -8.24 17.48
CA CYS A 250 -0.34 -8.62 18.81
C CYS A 250 -1.83 -9.00 18.73
N THR A 251 -2.38 -9.43 19.86
CA THR A 251 -3.84 -9.53 20.04
C THR A 251 -4.50 -8.16 20.07
N THR A 252 -5.78 -8.09 19.71
CA THR A 252 -6.61 -6.88 19.82
C THR A 252 -7.89 -7.16 20.61
N ASP A 253 -8.51 -6.10 21.12
CA ASP A 253 -9.74 -6.19 21.90
C ASP A 253 -11.01 -5.85 21.07
N ILE A 254 -10.89 -5.62 19.75
CA ILE A 254 -12.04 -5.37 18.89
C ILE A 254 -12.87 -6.64 18.67
N ASP A 255 -14.17 -6.48 18.50
CA ASP A 255 -15.01 -7.57 17.96
C ASP A 255 -14.83 -7.63 16.44
N PRO A 256 -14.24 -8.70 15.88
CA PRO A 256 -14.03 -8.83 14.44
C PRO A 256 -15.35 -8.81 13.66
N LYS A 257 -16.45 -9.25 14.27
CA LYS A 257 -17.77 -9.36 13.63
C LYS A 257 -18.44 -8.01 13.36
N GLU A 258 -18.03 -6.96 14.07
CA GLU A 258 -18.45 -5.59 13.75
C GLU A 258 -17.90 -5.12 12.39
N THR A 259 -16.76 -5.65 11.98
CA THR A 259 -16.12 -5.34 10.68
C THR A 259 -16.52 -6.35 9.60
N CYS A 260 -16.46 -7.62 9.93
CA CYS A 260 -16.81 -8.72 9.02
C CYS A 260 -17.56 -9.81 9.81
N PRO A 261 -18.87 -10.04 9.54
CA PRO A 261 -19.68 -11.01 10.28
C PRO A 261 -19.11 -12.43 10.29
N ASP A 262 -18.40 -12.82 9.22
CA ASP A 262 -17.82 -14.15 9.05
C ASP A 262 -16.39 -14.25 9.57
N ALA A 263 -15.83 -13.18 10.12
CA ALA A 263 -14.47 -13.20 10.65
C ALA A 263 -14.35 -14.08 11.89
N LYS A 264 -13.33 -14.90 11.90
CA LYS A 264 -13.03 -15.86 12.96
C LYS A 264 -12.43 -15.19 14.19
N PHE A 265 -11.52 -14.24 13.97
CA PHE A 265 -10.84 -13.44 14.99
C PHE A 265 -10.26 -12.15 14.41
N ALA A 266 -9.66 -11.34 15.27
CA ALA A 266 -8.89 -10.17 14.86
C ALA A 266 -7.50 -10.17 15.51
N LEU A 267 -6.53 -9.55 14.82
CA LEU A 267 -5.20 -9.22 15.33
C LEU A 267 -4.92 -7.75 15.05
N ARG A 268 -3.84 -7.20 15.63
CA ARG A 268 -3.38 -5.84 15.38
C ARG A 268 -1.92 -5.86 14.94
N ASN A 269 -1.54 -4.96 14.02
CA ASN A 269 -0.17 -4.82 13.56
C ASN A 269 0.31 -3.38 13.43
N LEU A 270 1.62 -3.27 13.28
CA LEU A 270 2.37 -2.12 12.79
C LEU A 270 3.49 -2.64 11.90
N VAL A 271 3.51 -2.17 10.66
CA VAL A 271 4.55 -2.54 9.69
C VAL A 271 5.54 -1.39 9.54
N VAL A 272 6.83 -1.74 9.64
CA VAL A 272 7.97 -0.85 9.44
C VAL A 272 8.75 -1.34 8.22
N PHE A 273 9.12 -0.43 7.34
CA PHE A 273 9.81 -0.72 6.08
C PHE A 273 10.79 0.39 5.69
N GLY A 274 11.43 0.23 4.54
CA GLY A 274 12.35 1.22 3.98
C GLY A 274 13.78 1.11 4.51
N ASN A 275 14.54 2.19 4.39
CA ASN A 275 15.92 2.23 4.85
C ASN A 275 15.97 2.15 6.39
N PRO A 276 16.75 1.22 6.98
CA PRO A 276 16.89 1.15 8.44
C PRO A 276 17.37 2.45 9.12
N ASP A 277 18.10 3.29 8.40
CA ASP A 277 18.54 4.61 8.91
C ASP A 277 17.46 5.69 8.78
N ASP A 278 16.44 5.46 7.96
CA ASP A 278 15.29 6.36 7.74
C ASP A 278 13.99 5.56 7.51
N PRO A 279 13.51 4.86 8.54
CA PRO A 279 12.39 3.94 8.45
C PRO A 279 11.05 4.65 8.24
N GLN A 280 10.18 3.98 7.49
CA GLN A 280 8.81 4.40 7.23
C GLN A 280 7.82 3.48 7.95
N LEU A 281 6.63 4.02 8.24
CA LEU A 281 5.52 3.32 8.90
C LEU A 281 4.33 3.22 7.94
N ASP A 282 3.78 2.03 7.79
CA ASP A 282 2.48 1.83 7.15
C ASP A 282 1.36 2.15 8.16
N ARG A 283 0.49 3.11 7.83
CA ARG A 283 -0.68 3.47 8.66
C ARG A 283 -1.81 2.47 8.50
N SER A 284 -1.88 1.83 7.33
CA SER A 284 -2.83 0.74 7.09
C SER A 284 -2.37 -0.57 7.73
N PRO A 285 -3.22 -1.62 7.76
CA PRO A 285 -2.77 -2.96 8.19
C PRO A 285 -1.76 -3.63 7.25
N CYS A 286 -1.33 -2.99 6.17
CA CYS A 286 -0.46 -3.47 5.11
C CYS A 286 -1.04 -4.65 4.32
N GLY A 287 -1.24 -4.47 3.00
CA GLY A 287 -1.85 -5.52 2.15
C GLY A 287 -0.98 -6.76 2.00
N THR A 288 0.32 -6.57 1.72
CA THR A 288 1.31 -7.65 1.59
C THR A 288 1.64 -8.27 2.95
N GLY A 289 1.68 -7.47 4.03
CA GLY A 289 1.81 -7.95 5.40
C GLY A 289 0.62 -8.82 5.82
N THR A 290 -0.61 -8.36 5.56
CA THR A 290 -1.82 -9.17 5.78
C THR A 290 -1.75 -10.51 5.03
N SER A 291 -1.21 -10.53 3.81
CA SER A 291 -1.02 -11.74 3.02
C SER A 291 0.04 -12.67 3.63
N ALA A 292 1.18 -12.13 4.05
CA ALA A 292 2.22 -12.87 4.75
C ALA A 292 1.67 -13.46 6.07
N LYS A 293 0.88 -12.67 6.81
CA LYS A 293 0.24 -13.14 8.05
C LYS A 293 -0.77 -14.26 7.81
N MET A 294 -1.53 -14.22 6.72
CA MET A 294 -2.45 -15.32 6.36
C MET A 294 -1.71 -16.64 6.13
N SER A 295 -0.55 -16.62 5.47
CA SER A 295 0.26 -17.83 5.29
C SER A 295 0.75 -18.41 6.62
N TRP A 296 1.14 -17.54 7.54
CA TRP A 296 1.56 -17.92 8.88
C TRP A 296 0.40 -18.52 9.70
N LEU A 297 -0.78 -17.90 9.65
CA LEU A 297 -1.99 -18.37 10.32
C LEU A 297 -2.44 -19.75 9.75
N TYR A 298 -2.31 -19.94 8.44
CA TYR A 298 -2.59 -21.21 7.77
C TYR A 298 -1.63 -22.31 8.21
N ASP A 299 -0.31 -22.03 8.24
CA ASP A 299 0.72 -22.99 8.71
C ASP A 299 0.49 -23.42 10.17
N LYS A 300 -0.01 -22.51 11.02
CA LYS A 300 -0.37 -22.80 12.41
C LYS A 300 -1.73 -23.52 12.57
N GLY A 301 -2.51 -23.66 11.49
CA GLY A 301 -3.87 -24.21 11.53
C GLY A 301 -4.89 -23.29 12.19
N GLU A 302 -4.58 -22.01 12.36
CA GLU A 302 -5.43 -21.01 12.98
C GLU A 302 -6.43 -20.41 11.98
N LEU A 303 -6.08 -20.35 10.66
CA LEU A 303 -6.93 -19.87 9.59
C LEU A 303 -6.84 -20.84 8.40
N ASN A 304 -7.99 -21.31 7.88
CA ASN A 304 -8.07 -22.28 6.79
C ASN A 304 -8.60 -21.64 5.49
N VAL A 305 -8.52 -22.39 4.37
CA VAL A 305 -9.17 -21.99 3.11
C VAL A 305 -10.66 -21.74 3.34
N GLY A 306 -11.16 -20.63 2.81
CA GLY A 306 -12.54 -20.15 2.98
C GLY A 306 -12.78 -19.38 4.28
N GLU A 307 -11.80 -19.31 5.19
CA GLU A 307 -11.94 -18.54 6.44
C GLU A 307 -11.40 -17.11 6.30
N THR A 308 -11.88 -16.24 7.18
CA THR A 308 -11.62 -14.80 7.17
C THR A 308 -11.18 -14.33 8.55
N PHE A 309 -10.26 -13.35 8.59
CA PHE A 309 -9.87 -12.64 9.80
C PHE A 309 -9.84 -11.13 9.56
N VAL A 310 -9.86 -10.35 10.64
CA VAL A 310 -9.71 -8.90 10.60
C VAL A 310 -8.32 -8.54 11.08
N TYR A 311 -7.61 -7.72 10.31
CA TYR A 311 -6.35 -7.14 10.72
C TYR A 311 -6.53 -5.66 11.00
N GLU A 312 -6.27 -5.26 12.23
CA GLU A 312 -6.35 -3.87 12.69
C GLU A 312 -4.96 -3.23 12.64
N SER A 313 -4.84 -2.02 12.11
CA SER A 313 -3.59 -1.27 12.16
C SER A 313 -3.35 -0.64 13.54
N PHE A 314 -2.15 -0.15 13.77
CA PHE A 314 -1.80 0.52 15.02
C PHE A 314 -2.61 1.81 15.29
N ILE A 315 -3.24 2.40 14.26
CA ILE A 315 -4.14 3.55 14.38
C ILE A 315 -5.62 3.16 14.41
N GLY A 316 -5.96 1.84 14.36
CA GLY A 316 -7.33 1.33 14.50
C GLY A 316 -8.11 1.15 13.20
N THR A 317 -7.49 1.34 12.04
CA THR A 317 -8.10 1.03 10.73
C THR A 317 -8.00 -0.47 10.43
N LYS A 318 -8.72 -0.99 9.44
CA LYS A 318 -8.90 -2.44 9.30
C LYS A 318 -8.83 -2.92 7.86
N PHE A 319 -8.12 -4.03 7.65
CA PHE A 319 -8.26 -4.88 6.48
C PHE A 319 -8.95 -6.19 6.85
N ILE A 320 -9.61 -6.78 5.86
CA ILE A 320 -10.19 -8.11 5.95
C ILE A 320 -9.34 -9.03 5.10
N GLY A 321 -8.72 -10.04 5.74
CA GLY A 321 -7.95 -11.07 5.06
C GLY A 321 -8.78 -12.34 4.89
N HIS A 322 -8.79 -12.92 3.68
CA HIS A 322 -9.49 -14.15 3.33
C HIS A 322 -8.55 -15.08 2.58
N ILE A 323 -8.49 -16.35 2.97
CA ILE A 323 -7.73 -17.37 2.22
C ILE A 323 -8.65 -17.98 1.17
N ALA A 324 -8.45 -17.62 -0.09
CA ALA A 324 -9.29 -18.07 -1.19
C ALA A 324 -8.98 -19.51 -1.62
N ASP A 325 -7.70 -19.88 -1.65
CA ASP A 325 -7.24 -21.20 -2.11
C ASP A 325 -5.81 -21.47 -1.61
N THR A 326 -5.24 -22.60 -2.01
CA THR A 326 -3.85 -22.96 -1.78
C THR A 326 -3.06 -23.04 -3.09
N ALA A 327 -1.75 -22.89 -2.98
CA ALA A 327 -0.81 -22.98 -4.10
C ALA A 327 0.51 -23.63 -3.65
N LYS A 328 1.43 -23.75 -4.59
CA LYS A 328 2.84 -24.06 -4.33
C LYS A 328 3.71 -22.96 -4.91
N VAL A 329 4.79 -22.63 -4.19
CA VAL A 329 5.86 -21.76 -4.67
C VAL A 329 7.17 -22.49 -4.44
N GLY A 330 7.76 -23.03 -5.51
CA GLY A 330 8.82 -24.01 -5.36
C GLY A 330 8.38 -25.19 -4.48
N ASP A 331 9.11 -25.47 -3.41
CA ASP A 331 8.79 -26.53 -2.44
C ASP A 331 7.88 -26.08 -1.29
N TYR A 332 7.54 -24.79 -1.21
CA TYR A 332 6.73 -24.22 -0.13
C TYR A 332 5.23 -24.42 -0.37
N ASP A 333 4.51 -24.80 0.69
CA ASP A 333 3.05 -24.69 0.74
C ASP A 333 2.67 -23.21 0.85
N ALA A 334 1.78 -22.77 -0.03
CA ALA A 334 1.35 -21.39 -0.11
C ALA A 334 -0.17 -21.26 -0.07
N VAL A 335 -0.66 -20.12 0.31
CA VAL A 335 -2.06 -19.72 0.22
C VAL A 335 -2.25 -18.65 -0.84
N ILE A 336 -3.44 -18.58 -1.43
CA ILE A 336 -3.89 -17.49 -2.29
C ILE A 336 -4.66 -16.50 -1.41
N PRO A 337 -4.05 -15.38 -1.01
CA PRO A 337 -4.67 -14.43 -0.12
C PRO A 337 -5.52 -13.41 -0.89
N GLN A 338 -6.68 -13.08 -0.33
CA GLN A 338 -7.48 -11.92 -0.72
C GLN A 338 -7.50 -10.92 0.42
N VAL A 339 -7.28 -9.65 0.08
CA VAL A 339 -7.30 -8.54 1.03
C VAL A 339 -8.37 -7.56 0.61
N THR A 340 -9.26 -7.22 1.55
CA THR A 340 -10.30 -6.21 1.34
C THR A 340 -10.07 -5.03 2.28
N GLY A 341 -10.07 -3.82 1.74
CA GLY A 341 -9.96 -2.59 2.50
C GLY A 341 -10.82 -1.46 1.94
N GLY A 342 -11.04 -0.44 2.74
CA GLY A 342 -11.71 0.79 2.34
C GLY A 342 -10.72 1.88 1.95
N ALA A 343 -11.12 2.73 1.00
CA ALA A 343 -10.41 3.97 0.69
C ALA A 343 -11.39 5.13 0.59
N TYR A 344 -10.90 6.33 0.84
CA TYR A 344 -11.70 7.54 0.87
C TYR A 344 -11.01 8.64 0.10
N LEU A 345 -11.74 9.30 -0.81
CA LEU A 345 -11.25 10.48 -1.48
C LEU A 345 -11.20 11.65 -0.50
N THR A 346 -10.10 12.38 -0.49
CA THR A 346 -9.87 13.53 0.39
C THR A 346 -9.85 14.84 -0.36
N GLY A 347 -9.69 14.81 -1.69
CA GLY A 347 -9.70 16.01 -2.53
C GLY A 347 -9.24 15.76 -3.95
N GLU A 348 -9.21 16.83 -4.71
CA GLU A 348 -8.58 16.93 -6.03
C GLU A 348 -7.58 18.07 -6.01
N ALA A 349 -6.44 17.90 -6.70
CA ALA A 349 -5.44 18.95 -6.81
C ALA A 349 -4.89 19.06 -8.24
N THR A 350 -4.41 20.26 -8.57
CA THR A 350 -3.53 20.48 -9.71
C THR A 350 -2.23 21.06 -9.20
N TRP A 351 -1.16 20.33 -9.40
CA TRP A 351 0.18 20.66 -8.94
C TRP A 351 0.95 21.34 -10.07
N PHE A 352 1.63 22.44 -9.75
CA PHE A 352 2.37 23.24 -10.73
C PHE A 352 3.87 23.08 -10.55
N LEU A 353 4.60 22.94 -11.63
CA LEU A 353 6.05 23.07 -11.68
C LEU A 353 6.40 24.44 -12.24
N ASP A 354 6.72 25.37 -11.32
CA ASP A 354 7.17 26.71 -11.68
C ASP A 354 8.66 26.63 -12.11
N PRO A 355 9.03 27.14 -13.28
CA PRO A 355 10.41 27.10 -13.76
C PRO A 355 11.38 27.90 -12.89
N ASP A 356 10.88 28.88 -12.13
CA ASP A 356 11.69 29.76 -11.26
C ASP A 356 11.78 29.23 -9.81
N ASP A 357 11.00 28.18 -9.46
CA ASP A 357 11.02 27.57 -8.12
C ASP A 357 12.15 26.57 -7.99
N ALA A 358 13.21 26.92 -7.24
CA ALA A 358 14.34 26.02 -6.98
C ALA A 358 13.93 24.73 -6.21
N MET A 359 12.79 24.74 -5.50
CA MET A 359 12.23 23.58 -4.77
C MET A 359 11.12 22.89 -5.55
N GLY A 360 10.86 23.30 -6.80
CA GLY A 360 9.74 22.84 -7.60
C GLY A 360 9.71 21.33 -7.87
N LYS A 361 10.86 20.67 -7.86
CA LYS A 361 10.98 19.20 -8.00
C LYS A 361 10.93 18.42 -6.67
N GLY A 362 10.70 19.13 -5.56
CA GLY A 362 10.65 18.53 -4.23
C GLY A 362 12.03 18.41 -3.57
N PHE A 363 12.02 18.24 -2.27
CA PHE A 363 13.21 18.03 -1.44
C PHE A 363 12.90 17.09 -0.27
N VAL A 364 13.94 16.48 0.28
CA VAL A 364 13.86 15.62 1.48
C VAL A 364 14.64 16.29 2.59
N VAL A 365 14.03 16.39 3.77
CA VAL A 365 14.72 16.81 4.99
C VAL A 365 15.22 15.55 5.70
N PRO A 366 16.54 15.33 5.83
CA PRO A 366 17.07 14.23 6.62
C PRO A 366 16.58 14.31 8.07
N LYS A 367 16.17 13.19 8.65
CA LYS A 367 15.78 13.08 10.08
C LYS A 367 17.00 13.00 10.98
#